data_24b8c4e31148ef401b4bc049cf23a289
#
_entry.id   24b8c4e31148ef401b4bc049cf23a289
#
_cell.length_a   1.000
_cell.length_b   1.000
_cell.length_c   1.000
_cell.angle_alpha   90.00
_cell.angle_beta   90.00
_cell.angle_gamma   90.00
#
_symmetry.space_group_name_H-M   'P 1'
#
loop_
_entity.id
_entity.type
_entity.pdbx_description
1 polymer ?
#
loop_
_entity_poly.entity_id
_entity_poly.type
_entity_poly.pdbx_seq_one_letter_code
_entity_poly.pdbx_strand_id
1 'polypeptide(L)'
;VMEMSHRSKAYDTIIKEAEADLRELMNIPDNYKVLFLQGGASQQFAMIPMNLMKNRVADYIVTGQWAKKAYQEASLYGKANKIASSEDKTFSYIPDCSDLPISEDADYVYICENNTIYGTKFKTLPNTKGKPLVADVSSCFLSEPVDVTKYGVIYGGVQKNIGPAGVVIVIIREDLITEDVLPGTPTMLRYKIHADADSLYNTPPAYGI
;
A
#
# COMPACT_ATOMS: atom_id res chain seq x y z
N VAL A 1 -2.09 -17.59 -20.91
CA VAL A 1 -1.54 -17.20 -19.63
C VAL A 1 -1.81 -18.25 -18.55
N MET A 2 -3.03 -18.77 -18.43
CA MET A 2 -3.39 -19.76 -17.40
C MET A 2 -2.54 -21.05 -17.43
N GLU A 3 -2.11 -21.48 -18.61
CA GLU A 3 -1.26 -22.66 -18.81
C GLU A 3 0.24 -22.32 -18.88
N MET A 4 0.58 -21.05 -18.82
CA MET A 4 1.94 -20.54 -18.97
C MET A 4 2.68 -20.62 -17.65
N SER A 5 3.91 -21.14 -17.66
CA SER A 5 4.76 -21.05 -16.49
C SER A 5 5.14 -19.58 -16.21
N HIS A 6 4.99 -19.12 -14.97
CA HIS A 6 5.46 -17.80 -14.54
C HIS A 6 7.00 -17.63 -14.64
N ARG A 7 7.73 -18.72 -14.87
CA ARG A 7 9.18 -18.71 -15.15
C ARG A 7 9.51 -18.80 -16.63
N SER A 8 8.51 -18.78 -17.51
CA SER A 8 8.73 -18.77 -18.95
C SER A 8 9.16 -17.40 -19.45
N LYS A 9 9.93 -17.35 -20.53
CA LYS A 9 10.32 -16.10 -21.17
C LYS A 9 9.10 -15.28 -21.63
N ALA A 10 8.06 -15.96 -22.08
CA ALA A 10 6.82 -15.29 -22.50
C ALA A 10 6.13 -14.56 -21.33
N TYR A 11 6.09 -15.18 -20.16
CA TYR A 11 5.51 -14.54 -18.98
C TYR A 11 6.41 -13.40 -18.44
N ASP A 12 7.73 -13.57 -18.48
CA ASP A 12 8.68 -12.53 -18.10
C ASP A 12 8.46 -11.24 -18.93
N THR A 13 8.17 -11.39 -20.22
CA THR A 13 7.82 -10.26 -21.08
C THR A 13 6.54 -9.57 -20.60
N ILE A 14 5.48 -10.34 -20.33
CA ILE A 14 4.19 -9.80 -19.90
C ILE A 14 4.31 -8.99 -18.60
N ILE A 15 4.94 -9.55 -17.58
CA ILE A 15 5.05 -8.86 -16.27
C ILE A 15 5.92 -7.61 -16.34
N LYS A 16 6.98 -7.64 -17.19
CA LYS A 16 7.85 -6.47 -17.39
C LYS A 16 7.15 -5.37 -18.18
N GLU A 17 6.36 -5.71 -19.19
CA GLU A 17 5.53 -4.74 -19.91
C GLU A 17 4.50 -4.11 -18.96
N ALA A 18 3.79 -4.91 -18.16
CA ALA A 18 2.84 -4.41 -17.19
C ALA A 18 3.47 -3.43 -16.17
N GLU A 19 4.68 -3.75 -15.70
CA GLU A 19 5.42 -2.83 -14.81
C GLU A 19 5.84 -1.56 -15.55
N ALA A 20 6.35 -1.67 -16.78
CA ALA A 20 6.80 -0.52 -17.57
C ALA A 20 5.63 0.44 -17.87
N ASP A 21 4.48 -0.10 -18.27
CA ASP A 21 3.28 0.69 -18.53
C ASP A 21 2.79 1.43 -17.26
N LEU A 22 2.79 0.74 -16.12
CA LEU A 22 2.42 1.36 -14.85
C LEU A 22 3.39 2.47 -14.44
N ARG A 23 4.70 2.25 -14.63
CA ARG A 23 5.73 3.25 -14.37
C ARG A 23 5.56 4.49 -15.24
N GLU A 24 5.28 4.30 -16.53
CA GLU A 24 5.01 5.40 -17.45
C GLU A 24 3.75 6.17 -17.05
N LEU A 25 2.63 5.47 -16.83
CA LEU A 25 1.34 6.09 -16.49
C LEU A 25 1.38 6.92 -15.20
N MET A 26 2.15 6.49 -14.22
CA MET A 26 2.22 7.13 -12.90
C MET A 26 3.51 7.95 -12.69
N ASN A 27 4.41 8.02 -13.68
CA ASN A 27 5.74 8.63 -13.53
C ASN A 27 6.48 8.11 -12.29
N ILE A 28 6.50 6.76 -12.10
CA ILE A 28 7.12 6.15 -10.93
C ILE A 28 8.64 6.29 -11.02
N PRO A 29 9.31 6.96 -10.05
CA PRO A 29 10.76 7.11 -10.05
C PRO A 29 11.49 5.78 -9.87
N ASP A 30 12.77 5.73 -10.30
CA ASP A 30 13.59 4.50 -10.23
C ASP A 30 13.85 4.03 -8.79
N ASN A 31 13.78 4.93 -7.80
CA ASN A 31 13.93 4.60 -6.39
C ASN A 31 12.65 4.04 -5.73
N TYR A 32 11.69 3.59 -6.54
CA TYR A 32 10.51 2.84 -6.11
C TYR A 32 10.48 1.46 -6.76
N LYS A 33 10.12 0.45 -5.99
CA LYS A 33 9.78 -0.88 -6.49
C LYS A 33 8.29 -1.01 -6.74
N VAL A 34 7.96 -1.70 -7.83
CA VAL A 34 6.58 -2.12 -8.14
C VAL A 34 6.49 -3.61 -7.90
N LEU A 35 5.56 -4.02 -7.04
CA LEU A 35 5.37 -5.42 -6.67
C LEU A 35 3.97 -5.87 -7.05
N PHE A 36 3.88 -7.05 -7.65
CA PHE A 36 2.62 -7.74 -7.97
C PHE A 36 2.43 -8.88 -6.97
N LEU A 37 1.52 -8.70 -6.03
CA LEU A 37 1.36 -9.58 -4.87
C LEU A 37 -0.01 -10.26 -4.85
N GLN A 38 -0.12 -11.29 -4.03
CA GLN A 38 -1.34 -12.01 -3.70
C GLN A 38 -1.94 -11.46 -2.39
N GLY A 39 -3.04 -12.06 -1.93
CA GLY A 39 -3.62 -11.84 -0.61
C GLY A 39 -4.62 -10.70 -0.49
N GLY A 40 -4.89 -9.99 -1.59
CA GLY A 40 -5.79 -8.83 -1.57
C GLY A 40 -5.22 -7.65 -0.79
N ALA A 41 -5.87 -6.49 -0.88
CA ALA A 41 -5.48 -5.32 -0.11
C ALA A 41 -5.49 -5.56 1.41
N SER A 42 -6.33 -6.49 1.89
CA SER A 42 -6.41 -6.82 3.32
C SER A 42 -5.13 -7.45 3.87
N GLN A 43 -4.38 -8.20 3.07
CA GLN A 43 -3.07 -8.72 3.50
C GLN A 43 -2.07 -7.59 3.75
N GLN A 44 -2.19 -6.47 3.05
CA GLN A 44 -1.32 -5.32 3.26
C GLN A 44 -1.54 -4.67 4.62
N PHE A 45 -2.72 -4.81 5.22
CA PHE A 45 -2.96 -4.33 6.60
C PHE A 45 -2.01 -4.98 7.61
N ALA A 46 -1.60 -6.23 7.37
CA ALA A 46 -0.61 -6.95 8.16
C ALA A 46 0.82 -6.73 7.65
N MET A 47 1.05 -6.81 6.32
CA MET A 47 2.39 -6.67 5.74
C MET A 47 3.02 -5.31 6.05
N ILE A 48 2.25 -4.22 5.97
CA ILE A 48 2.75 -2.87 6.22
C ILE A 48 3.35 -2.75 7.63
N PRO A 49 2.63 -3.01 8.73
CA PRO A 49 3.23 -2.93 10.06
C PRO A 49 4.36 -3.95 10.26
N MET A 50 4.26 -5.17 9.74
CA MET A 50 5.32 -6.16 9.86
C MET A 50 6.65 -5.71 9.23
N ASN A 51 6.61 -4.95 8.14
CA ASN A 51 7.80 -4.50 7.42
C ASN A 51 8.27 -3.11 7.82
N LEU A 52 7.38 -2.20 8.21
CA LEU A 52 7.70 -0.79 8.39
C LEU A 52 7.71 -0.33 9.85
N MET A 53 7.03 -1.01 10.76
CA MET A 53 6.79 -0.55 12.13
C MET A 53 8.00 -0.85 13.05
N LYS A 54 9.16 -0.30 12.72
CA LYS A 54 10.44 -0.57 13.39
C LYS A 54 10.48 -0.09 14.83
N ASN A 55 9.94 1.10 15.10
CA ASN A 55 9.76 1.66 16.45
C ASN A 55 8.49 1.13 17.12
N ARG A 56 7.72 0.30 16.45
CA ARG A 56 6.42 -0.20 16.88
C ARG A 56 5.38 0.89 17.13
N VAL A 57 5.48 2.00 16.40
CA VAL A 57 4.54 3.13 16.46
C VAL A 57 4.15 3.54 15.03
N ALA A 58 2.87 3.70 14.80
CA ALA A 58 2.37 4.25 13.53
C ALA A 58 1.09 5.06 13.75
N ASP A 59 0.89 6.08 12.92
CA ASP A 59 -0.24 6.97 13.00
C ASP A 59 -1.25 6.69 11.89
N TYR A 60 -2.52 6.64 12.23
CA TYR A 60 -3.62 6.30 11.34
C TYR A 60 -4.66 7.40 11.29
N ILE A 61 -5.05 7.79 10.07
CA ILE A 61 -6.18 8.69 9.81
C ILE A 61 -7.36 7.80 9.38
N VAL A 62 -8.36 7.67 10.25
CA VAL A 62 -9.44 6.69 10.10
C VAL A 62 -10.67 7.38 9.53
N THR A 63 -10.81 7.33 8.20
CA THR A 63 -11.88 8.00 7.46
C THR A 63 -12.88 7.05 6.82
N GLY A 64 -12.80 5.75 7.16
CA GLY A 64 -13.72 4.75 6.66
C GLY A 64 -13.46 3.38 7.25
N GLN A 65 -14.27 2.42 6.84
CA GLN A 65 -14.22 1.05 7.36
C GLN A 65 -12.91 0.34 7.04
N TRP A 66 -12.32 0.59 5.87
CA TRP A 66 -11.06 -0.05 5.49
C TRP A 66 -9.89 0.51 6.28
N ALA A 67 -9.81 1.83 6.45
CA ALA A 67 -8.82 2.44 7.33
C ALA A 67 -8.97 1.98 8.79
N LYS A 68 -10.22 1.78 9.27
CA LYS A 68 -10.49 1.23 10.60
C LYS A 68 -9.96 -0.20 10.75
N LYS A 69 -10.16 -1.06 9.74
CA LYS A 69 -9.62 -2.43 9.75
C LYS A 69 -8.08 -2.44 9.72
N ALA A 70 -7.47 -1.58 8.89
CA ALA A 70 -6.02 -1.45 8.85
C ALA A 70 -5.44 -0.98 10.19
N TYR A 71 -6.07 0.00 10.83
CA TYR A 71 -5.72 0.46 12.17
C TYR A 71 -5.82 -0.65 13.22
N GLN A 72 -6.91 -1.43 13.19
CA GLN A 72 -7.10 -2.56 14.11
C GLN A 72 -6.04 -3.63 13.92
N GLU A 73 -5.72 -3.97 12.66
CA GLU A 73 -4.67 -4.95 12.35
C GLU A 73 -3.30 -4.47 12.83
N ALA A 74 -2.93 -3.22 12.55
CA ALA A 74 -1.66 -2.66 13.00
C ALA A 74 -1.51 -2.66 14.52
N SER A 75 -2.61 -2.54 15.26
CA SER A 75 -2.63 -2.58 16.72
C SER A 75 -2.21 -3.93 17.30
N LEU A 76 -2.19 -4.99 16.49
CA LEU A 76 -1.67 -6.31 16.88
C LEU A 76 -0.13 -6.36 16.91
N TYR A 77 0.52 -5.46 16.18
CA TYR A 77 1.98 -5.47 15.98
C TYR A 77 2.71 -4.40 16.80
N GLY A 78 2.01 -3.34 17.20
CA GLY A 78 2.57 -2.24 17.95
C GLY A 78 1.53 -1.22 18.36
N LYS A 79 1.97 0.00 18.68
CA LYS A 79 1.11 1.11 19.05
C LYS A 79 0.62 1.81 17.77
N ALA A 80 -0.60 1.51 17.35
CA ALA A 80 -1.28 2.29 16.34
C ALA A 80 -2.03 3.45 17.01
N ASN A 81 -1.79 4.68 16.58
CA ASN A 81 -2.48 5.87 17.09
C ASN A 81 -3.52 6.32 16.06
N LYS A 82 -4.77 6.44 16.46
CA LYS A 82 -5.80 7.08 15.64
C LYS A 82 -5.72 8.61 15.86
N ILE A 83 -4.92 9.28 15.02
CA ILE A 83 -4.62 10.71 15.17
C ILE A 83 -5.71 11.63 14.61
N ALA A 84 -6.54 11.13 13.70
CA ALA A 84 -7.75 11.79 13.21
C ALA A 84 -8.77 10.75 12.76
N SER A 85 -10.04 11.11 12.83
CA SER A 85 -11.13 10.24 12.39
C SER A 85 -12.37 11.06 12.04
N SER A 86 -13.18 10.56 11.12
CA SER A 86 -14.52 11.06 10.83
C SER A 86 -15.64 10.10 11.26
N GLU A 87 -15.32 9.18 12.16
CA GLU A 87 -16.28 8.19 12.70
C GLU A 87 -17.46 8.83 13.45
N ASP A 88 -17.25 10.03 14.02
CA ASP A 88 -18.26 10.83 14.71
C ASP A 88 -19.49 11.17 13.84
N LYS A 89 -19.27 11.30 12.51
CA LYS A 89 -20.32 11.54 11.52
C LYS A 89 -20.41 10.42 10.49
N THR A 90 -20.22 9.19 10.93
CA THR A 90 -20.32 7.98 10.09
C THR A 90 -19.46 8.09 8.82
N PHE A 91 -18.24 8.65 8.95
CA PHE A 91 -17.28 8.81 7.87
C PHE A 91 -17.76 9.65 6.67
N SER A 92 -18.68 10.60 6.90
CA SER A 92 -19.26 11.43 5.84
C SER A 92 -18.38 12.60 5.40
N TYR A 93 -17.19 12.77 5.96
CA TYR A 93 -16.25 13.84 5.62
C TYR A 93 -14.80 13.38 5.78
N ILE A 94 -13.86 14.15 5.23
CA ILE A 94 -12.43 14.04 5.48
C ILE A 94 -12.06 15.14 6.49
N PRO A 95 -11.42 14.82 7.62
CA PRO A 95 -10.97 15.83 8.58
C PRO A 95 -9.90 16.73 7.96
N ASP A 96 -9.72 17.92 8.53
CA ASP A 96 -8.56 18.76 8.20
C ASP A 96 -7.28 18.05 8.65
N CYS A 97 -6.42 17.76 7.69
CA CYS A 97 -5.15 17.03 7.90
C CYS A 97 -3.92 17.91 7.66
N SER A 98 -4.07 19.24 7.70
CA SER A 98 -2.99 20.20 7.48
C SER A 98 -2.01 20.28 8.66
N ASP A 99 -2.49 20.07 9.89
CA ASP A 99 -1.68 20.08 11.12
C ASP A 99 -2.20 19.03 12.12
N LEU A 100 -1.84 17.79 11.89
CA LEU A 100 -2.18 16.68 12.77
C LEU A 100 -1.10 16.43 13.83
N PRO A 101 -1.47 15.83 14.99
CA PRO A 101 -0.53 15.46 16.05
C PRO A 101 0.27 14.20 15.65
N ILE A 102 1.11 14.34 14.63
CA ILE A 102 1.99 13.25 14.18
C ILE A 102 2.95 12.88 15.30
N SER A 103 3.01 11.59 15.64
CA SER A 103 3.90 11.07 16.67
C SER A 103 5.37 11.19 16.23
N GLU A 104 6.23 11.68 17.10
CA GLU A 104 7.66 11.87 16.82
C GLU A 104 8.34 10.55 16.46
N ASP A 105 7.96 9.46 17.11
CA ASP A 105 8.47 8.10 16.93
C ASP A 105 7.67 7.26 15.92
N ALA A 106 6.65 7.82 15.25
CA ALA A 106 5.90 7.10 14.24
C ALA A 106 6.78 6.69 13.06
N ASP A 107 6.66 5.44 12.65
CA ASP A 107 7.37 4.89 11.49
C ASP A 107 6.71 5.29 10.17
N TYR A 108 5.39 5.51 10.19
CA TYR A 108 4.62 5.97 9.02
C TYR A 108 3.27 6.58 9.45
N VAL A 109 2.64 7.27 8.49
CA VAL A 109 1.25 7.73 8.57
C VAL A 109 0.43 6.99 7.54
N TYR A 110 -0.74 6.49 7.91
CA TYR A 110 -1.61 5.68 7.06
C TYR A 110 -2.92 6.39 6.71
N ILE A 111 -3.32 6.27 5.43
CA ILE A 111 -4.64 6.68 4.93
C ILE A 111 -5.26 5.60 4.03
N CYS A 112 -6.59 5.56 3.98
CA CYS A 112 -7.33 5.03 2.85
C CYS A 112 -7.80 6.23 2.02
N GLU A 113 -7.19 6.44 0.85
CA GLU A 113 -7.34 7.70 0.12
C GLU A 113 -8.75 7.92 -0.41
N ASN A 114 -9.41 6.85 -0.86
CA ASN A 114 -10.80 6.89 -1.30
C ASN A 114 -11.65 5.91 -0.50
N ASN A 115 -12.63 6.43 0.23
CA ASN A 115 -13.51 5.65 1.09
C ASN A 115 -14.78 5.27 0.32
N THR A 116 -14.72 4.20 -0.44
CA THR A 116 -15.73 3.74 -1.40
C THR A 116 -17.15 3.66 -0.80
N ILE A 117 -17.27 3.11 0.41
CA ILE A 117 -18.59 2.90 1.08
C ILE A 117 -19.26 4.25 1.40
N TYR A 118 -18.46 5.26 1.74
CA TYR A 118 -18.96 6.55 2.24
C TYR A 118 -18.90 7.67 1.21
N GLY A 119 -18.32 7.41 0.03
CA GLY A 119 -18.22 8.39 -1.05
C GLY A 119 -17.31 9.57 -0.72
N THR A 120 -16.33 9.40 0.17
CA THR A 120 -15.37 10.46 0.53
C THR A 120 -13.98 10.13 0.01
N LYS A 121 -13.24 11.16 -0.41
CA LYS A 121 -11.88 11.05 -0.92
C LYS A 121 -11.03 12.21 -0.41
N PHE A 122 -9.75 11.94 -0.11
CA PHE A 122 -8.78 12.99 0.16
C PHE A 122 -8.54 13.82 -1.12
N LYS A 123 -8.78 15.12 -1.04
CA LYS A 123 -8.47 16.08 -2.11
C LYS A 123 -7.04 16.61 -1.99
N THR A 124 -6.54 16.66 -0.77
CA THR A 124 -5.18 17.03 -0.43
C THR A 124 -4.62 15.98 0.52
N LEU A 125 -3.35 15.62 0.32
CA LEU A 125 -2.67 14.68 1.19
C LEU A 125 -2.42 15.30 2.57
N PRO A 126 -2.41 14.49 3.64
CA PRO A 126 -2.11 14.96 4.98
C PRO A 126 -0.66 15.46 5.08
N ASN A 127 -0.46 16.47 5.92
CA ASN A 127 0.89 16.87 6.32
C ASN A 127 1.44 15.84 7.31
N THR A 128 2.31 14.96 6.83
CA THR A 128 2.90 13.88 7.64
C THR A 128 4.13 14.32 8.44
N LYS A 129 4.51 15.61 8.36
CA LYS A 129 5.71 16.15 9.02
C LYS A 129 6.98 15.34 8.70
N GLY A 130 7.08 14.88 7.44
CA GLY A 130 8.23 14.12 6.93
C GLY A 130 8.19 12.61 7.16
N LYS A 131 7.17 12.07 7.82
CA LYS A 131 6.99 10.63 7.94
C LYS A 131 6.52 10.02 6.62
N PRO A 132 6.93 8.78 6.29
CA PRO A 132 6.43 8.08 5.11
C PRO A 132 4.90 8.01 5.12
N LEU A 133 4.26 8.40 4.02
CA LEU A 133 2.83 8.24 3.82
C LEU A 133 2.55 6.86 3.22
N VAL A 134 1.67 6.10 3.83
CA VAL A 134 1.16 4.82 3.34
C VAL A 134 -0.29 5.00 2.93
N ALA A 135 -0.63 4.71 1.68
CA ALA A 135 -1.96 4.92 1.15
C ALA A 135 -2.55 3.66 0.53
N ASP A 136 -3.75 3.27 1.00
CA ASP A 136 -4.63 2.36 0.28
C ASP A 136 -5.40 3.15 -0.78
N VAL A 137 -5.12 2.86 -2.04
CA VAL A 137 -5.74 3.50 -3.19
C VAL A 137 -6.62 2.55 -4.01
N SER A 138 -7.02 1.41 -3.45
CA SER A 138 -7.71 0.33 -4.17
C SER A 138 -8.87 0.82 -5.05
N SER A 139 -9.63 1.81 -4.62
CA SER A 139 -10.79 2.29 -5.38
C SER A 139 -10.57 3.55 -6.21
N CYS A 140 -9.38 4.15 -6.14
CA CYS A 140 -9.00 5.31 -6.94
C CYS A 140 -7.68 5.13 -7.70
N PHE A 141 -7.12 3.92 -7.71
CA PHE A 141 -5.88 3.60 -8.41
C PHE A 141 -6.02 3.94 -9.90
N LEU A 142 -5.09 4.74 -10.45
CA LEU A 142 -5.10 5.22 -11.84
C LEU A 142 -6.34 6.05 -12.24
N SER A 143 -7.12 6.55 -11.28
CA SER A 143 -8.29 7.38 -11.59
C SER A 143 -7.93 8.83 -11.94
N GLU A 144 -6.77 9.27 -11.49
CA GLU A 144 -6.22 10.61 -11.74
C GLU A 144 -4.69 10.59 -11.59
N PRO A 145 -3.96 11.55 -12.16
CA PRO A 145 -2.53 11.68 -11.95
C PRO A 145 -2.20 11.93 -10.48
N VAL A 146 -1.17 11.24 -9.98
CA VAL A 146 -0.65 11.42 -8.62
C VAL A 146 0.86 11.66 -8.66
N ASP A 147 1.37 12.41 -7.70
CA ASP A 147 2.80 12.55 -7.48
C ASP A 147 3.28 11.45 -6.53
N VAL A 148 3.82 10.38 -7.09
CA VAL A 148 4.30 9.20 -6.35
C VAL A 148 5.36 9.57 -5.30
N THR A 149 6.13 10.63 -5.52
CA THR A 149 7.20 11.04 -4.60
C THR A 149 6.70 11.49 -3.23
N LYS A 150 5.41 11.80 -3.10
CA LYS A 150 4.77 12.18 -1.84
C LYS A 150 4.44 11.00 -0.94
N TYR A 151 4.61 9.78 -1.45
CA TYR A 151 4.26 8.56 -0.72
C TYR A 151 5.51 7.73 -0.40
N GLY A 152 5.46 7.05 0.72
CA GLY A 152 6.39 5.96 1.02
C GLY A 152 5.89 4.65 0.41
N VAL A 153 4.57 4.41 0.52
CA VAL A 153 3.91 3.23 -0.04
C VAL A 153 2.54 3.62 -0.62
N ILE A 154 2.30 3.19 -1.86
CA ILE A 154 0.97 3.19 -2.48
C ILE A 154 0.61 1.73 -2.73
N TYR A 155 -0.57 1.29 -2.34
CA TYR A 155 -1.02 -0.05 -2.67
C TYR A 155 -2.51 -0.10 -2.97
N GLY A 156 -2.92 -1.11 -3.71
CA GLY A 156 -4.33 -1.34 -3.99
C GLY A 156 -4.62 -2.70 -4.59
N GLY A 157 -5.79 -3.25 -4.23
CA GLY A 157 -6.36 -4.37 -4.94
C GLY A 157 -6.90 -3.92 -6.29
N VAL A 158 -6.51 -4.61 -7.36
CA VAL A 158 -6.78 -4.15 -8.74
C VAL A 158 -8.24 -4.32 -9.18
N GLN A 159 -9.04 -5.13 -8.49
CA GLN A 159 -10.40 -5.53 -8.88
C GLN A 159 -11.41 -4.38 -8.97
N LYS A 160 -11.08 -3.19 -8.49
CA LYS A 160 -12.01 -2.04 -8.54
C LYS A 160 -11.80 -1.19 -9.77
N ASN A 161 -10.58 -0.75 -10.06
CA ASN A 161 -10.34 0.25 -11.11
C ASN A 161 -9.28 -0.14 -12.14
N ILE A 162 -8.50 -1.21 -11.92
CA ILE A 162 -7.38 -1.58 -12.80
C ILE A 162 -7.68 -2.82 -13.64
N GLY A 163 -8.11 -3.93 -13.02
CA GLY A 163 -8.21 -5.20 -13.70
C GLY A 163 -8.96 -6.27 -12.93
N PRO A 164 -8.82 -7.55 -13.29
CA PRO A 164 -9.50 -8.66 -12.62
C PRO A 164 -9.00 -8.90 -11.21
N ALA A 165 -9.85 -9.47 -10.36
CA ALA A 165 -9.48 -9.82 -8.99
C ALA A 165 -8.30 -10.79 -8.92
N GLY A 166 -7.48 -10.66 -7.87
CA GLY A 166 -6.38 -11.58 -7.56
C GLY A 166 -5.02 -10.92 -7.42
N VAL A 167 -4.84 -9.72 -7.95
CA VAL A 167 -3.59 -8.95 -7.86
C VAL A 167 -3.71 -7.83 -6.84
N VAL A 168 -2.66 -7.63 -6.08
CA VAL A 168 -2.39 -6.39 -5.34
C VAL A 168 -1.14 -5.76 -5.92
N ILE A 169 -1.22 -4.50 -6.29
CA ILE A 169 -0.05 -3.72 -6.68
C ILE A 169 0.43 -2.96 -5.46
N VAL A 170 1.74 -3.04 -5.20
CA VAL A 170 2.43 -2.25 -4.17
C VAL A 170 3.54 -1.47 -4.84
N ILE A 171 3.48 -0.15 -4.73
CA ILE A 171 4.54 0.77 -5.14
C ILE A 171 5.19 1.27 -3.86
N ILE A 172 6.43 0.89 -3.63
CA ILE A 172 7.12 1.14 -2.37
C ILE A 172 8.51 1.75 -2.60
N ARG A 173 8.83 2.79 -1.85
CA ARG A 173 10.12 3.44 -1.91
C ARG A 173 11.23 2.50 -1.40
N GLU A 174 12.34 2.41 -2.12
CA GLU A 174 13.39 1.41 -1.86
C GLU A 174 14.00 1.47 -0.46
N ASP A 175 14.13 2.67 0.12
CA ASP A 175 14.65 2.84 1.47
C ASP A 175 13.77 2.20 2.57
N LEU A 176 12.51 1.91 2.25
CA LEU A 176 11.58 1.22 3.14
C LEU A 176 11.65 -0.32 3.02
N ILE A 177 12.36 -0.84 2.03
CA ILE A 177 12.54 -2.28 1.80
C ILE A 177 13.83 -2.73 2.48
N THR A 178 13.75 -3.33 3.65
CA THR A 178 14.91 -3.72 4.45
C THR A 178 14.75 -5.12 5.04
N GLU A 179 15.86 -5.68 5.52
CA GLU A 179 15.86 -6.93 6.31
C GLU A 179 15.35 -6.69 7.75
N ASP A 180 15.37 -5.45 8.21
CA ASP A 180 14.90 -5.06 9.54
C ASP A 180 13.37 -4.99 9.55
N VAL A 181 12.77 -6.15 9.80
CA VAL A 181 11.33 -6.35 9.91
C VAL A 181 10.97 -6.82 11.32
N LEU A 182 9.70 -6.78 11.70
CA LEU A 182 9.29 -7.26 13.02
C LEU A 182 9.65 -8.73 13.20
N PRO A 183 10.15 -9.12 14.40
CA PRO A 183 10.46 -10.52 14.69
C PRO A 183 9.25 -11.43 14.45
N GLY A 184 9.49 -12.57 13.81
CA GLY A 184 8.44 -13.53 13.46
C GLY A 184 7.71 -13.22 12.16
N THR A 185 8.08 -12.17 11.42
CA THR A 185 7.50 -11.89 10.10
C THR A 185 7.77 -13.06 9.15
N PRO A 186 6.73 -13.74 8.65
CA PRO A 186 6.89 -14.84 7.70
C PRO A 186 7.60 -14.40 6.42
N THR A 187 8.37 -15.29 5.81
CA THR A 187 9.12 -15.00 4.57
C THR A 187 8.22 -14.41 3.49
N MET A 188 7.06 -15.02 3.24
CA MET A 188 6.11 -14.56 2.20
C MET A 188 5.49 -13.19 2.47
N LEU A 189 5.60 -12.65 3.69
CA LEU A 189 5.08 -11.34 4.07
C LEU A 189 6.16 -10.26 4.14
N ARG A 190 7.39 -10.56 3.68
CA ARG A 190 8.49 -9.59 3.61
C ARG A 190 8.55 -8.96 2.23
N TYR A 191 8.48 -7.64 2.15
CA TYR A 191 8.60 -6.93 0.87
C TYR A 191 9.93 -7.21 0.17
N LYS A 192 11.00 -7.36 0.93
CA LYS A 192 12.35 -7.59 0.35
C LYS A 192 12.40 -8.87 -0.47
N ILE A 193 11.81 -9.98 -0.02
CA ILE A 193 11.78 -11.24 -0.78
C ILE A 193 11.14 -11.07 -2.15
N HIS A 194 10.05 -10.29 -2.20
CA HIS A 194 9.33 -10.03 -3.44
C HIS A 194 10.09 -9.04 -4.33
N ALA A 195 10.70 -8.01 -3.74
CA ALA A 195 11.49 -7.03 -4.48
C ALA A 195 12.74 -7.64 -5.11
N ASP A 196 13.48 -8.49 -4.36
CA ASP A 196 14.68 -9.16 -4.84
C ASP A 196 14.40 -10.17 -5.97
N ALA A 197 13.17 -10.64 -6.09
CA ALA A 197 12.75 -11.62 -7.07
C ALA A 197 11.80 -11.06 -8.15
N ASP A 198 11.69 -9.75 -8.28
CA ASP A 198 10.80 -9.07 -9.23
C ASP A 198 9.38 -9.67 -9.22
N SER A 199 8.83 -9.86 -8.02
CA SER A 199 7.53 -10.49 -7.74
C SER A 199 7.42 -11.98 -8.12
N LEU A 200 8.50 -12.64 -8.50
CA LEU A 200 8.54 -14.04 -8.96
C LEU A 200 9.11 -15.01 -7.91
N TYR A 201 9.23 -14.59 -6.66
CA TYR A 201 9.66 -15.48 -5.57
C TYR A 201 8.73 -16.71 -5.45
N ASN A 202 7.43 -16.48 -5.52
CA ASN A 202 6.40 -17.50 -5.61
C ASN A 202 5.59 -17.28 -6.90
N THR A 203 4.70 -18.21 -7.26
CA THR A 203 3.80 -18.02 -8.41
C THR A 203 2.95 -16.76 -8.18
N PRO A 204 3.09 -15.74 -9.02
CA PRO A 204 2.29 -14.53 -8.89
C PRO A 204 0.84 -14.81 -9.34
N PRO A 205 -0.11 -13.89 -9.13
CA PRO A 205 -1.45 -14.00 -9.67
C PRO A 205 -1.46 -13.75 -11.19
N ALA A 206 -0.81 -14.66 -11.92
CA ALA A 206 -0.40 -14.53 -13.32
C ALA A 206 -1.55 -14.21 -14.29
N TYR A 207 -2.76 -14.66 -13.97
CA TYR A 207 -3.93 -14.39 -14.80
C TYR A 207 -4.39 -12.92 -14.73
N GLY A 208 -4.13 -12.28 -13.61
CA GLY A 208 -4.56 -10.89 -13.36
C GLY A 208 -3.52 -9.82 -13.74
N ILE A 209 -2.28 -10.24 -14.05
CA ILE A 209 -1.22 -9.36 -14.51
C ILE A 209 -1.30 -9.22 -16.02
#